data_9c768f21f767a92baa6866e11751d30c
#
_entry.id   9c768f21f767a92baa6866e11751d30c
#
_cell.length_a   1.000
_cell.length_b   1.000
_cell.length_c   1.000
_cell.angle_alpha   90.00
_cell.angle_beta   90.00
_cell.angle_gamma   90.00
#
_symmetry.space_group_name_H-M   'P 1'
#
loop_
_entity.id
_entity.type
_entity.pdbx_description
1 polymer ?
#
loop_
_entity_poly.entity_id
_entity_poly.type
_entity_poly.pdbx_seq_one_letter_code
_entity_poly.pdbx_strand_id
1 'polypeptide(L)'
;MLTPLATLPYRHVLTLPTEPSAVRIARETAELTLNGWGIGLQHPSIDPALLILSELVTNSIRHAAAHSPQVTVIYGAGRDRLVLAVHDTHPYRPPLDGTVVSTGAGGGLATVMELVLGLGGTAVVRADVMVGGKSIWITLPL
;
A
#
# COMPACT_ATOMS: atom_id res chain seq x y z
N MET A 1 17.28 -1.89 -2.71
CA MET A 1 16.70 -2.80 -3.71
C MET A 1 15.47 -3.47 -3.16
N LEU A 2 14.40 -3.49 -3.96
CA LEU A 2 13.18 -4.16 -3.54
C LEU A 2 13.37 -5.66 -3.56
N THR A 3 12.90 -6.35 -2.51
CA THR A 3 12.84 -7.80 -2.54
C THR A 3 11.71 -8.20 -3.48
N PRO A 4 11.96 -9.05 -4.47
CA PRO A 4 10.87 -9.53 -5.33
C PRO A 4 9.80 -10.22 -4.50
N LEU A 5 8.54 -9.89 -4.76
CA LEU A 5 7.42 -10.51 -4.05
C LEU A 5 7.48 -12.03 -4.15
N ALA A 6 7.93 -12.55 -5.29
CA ALA A 6 8.03 -13.99 -5.53
C ALA A 6 8.94 -14.72 -4.55
N THR A 7 9.86 -14.01 -3.87
CA THR A 7 10.76 -14.63 -2.89
C THR A 7 10.20 -14.60 -1.47
N LEU A 8 9.06 -13.95 -1.24
CA LEU A 8 8.44 -13.93 0.07
C LEU A 8 7.64 -15.21 0.30
N PRO A 9 7.74 -15.84 1.49
CA PRO A 9 7.01 -17.07 1.77
C PRO A 9 5.49 -16.87 1.87
N TYR A 10 5.05 -15.68 2.27
CA TYR A 10 3.64 -15.35 2.42
C TYR A 10 3.23 -14.28 1.44
N ARG A 11 2.20 -14.55 0.64
CA ARG A 11 1.70 -13.64 -0.38
C ARG A 11 0.19 -13.73 -0.49
N HIS A 12 -0.48 -12.61 -0.68
CA HIS A 12 -1.91 -12.55 -0.95
C HIS A 12 -2.20 -11.36 -1.84
N VAL A 13 -3.11 -11.52 -2.80
CA VAL A 13 -3.51 -10.47 -3.73
C VAL A 13 -5.02 -10.32 -3.67
N LEU A 14 -5.48 -9.07 -3.56
CA LEU A 14 -6.89 -8.74 -3.50
C LEU A 14 -7.19 -7.67 -4.53
N THR A 15 -8.17 -7.93 -5.40
CA THR A 15 -8.63 -6.94 -6.37
C THR A 15 -10.04 -6.51 -6.00
N LEU A 16 -10.26 -5.21 -5.92
CA LEU A 16 -11.51 -4.61 -5.49
C LEU A 16 -11.99 -3.56 -6.50
N PRO A 17 -13.31 -3.35 -6.61
CA PRO A 17 -13.81 -2.18 -7.33
C PRO A 17 -13.28 -0.91 -6.67
N THR A 18 -13.00 0.11 -7.48
CA THR A 18 -12.51 1.39 -6.99
C THR A 18 -13.66 2.21 -6.41
N GLU A 19 -14.09 1.82 -5.24
CA GLU A 19 -15.23 2.35 -4.50
C GLU A 19 -14.82 2.63 -3.05
N PRO A 20 -15.51 3.52 -2.33
CA PRO A 20 -15.16 3.83 -0.93
C PRO A 20 -15.08 2.61 -0.01
N SER A 21 -15.91 1.59 -0.24
CA SER A 21 -15.89 0.36 0.56
C SER A 21 -14.58 -0.41 0.45
N ALA A 22 -13.78 -0.16 -0.61
CA ALA A 22 -12.53 -0.86 -0.80
C ALA A 22 -11.53 -0.59 0.33
N VAL A 23 -11.58 0.60 0.93
CA VAL A 23 -10.69 0.94 2.05
C VAL A 23 -10.89 -0.01 3.22
N ARG A 24 -12.16 -0.18 3.63
CA ARG A 24 -12.49 -1.06 4.75
C ARG A 24 -12.16 -2.52 4.44
N ILE A 25 -12.51 -2.97 3.24
CA ILE A 25 -12.29 -4.37 2.84
C ILE A 25 -10.79 -4.67 2.80
N ALA A 26 -9.99 -3.77 2.22
CA ALA A 26 -8.54 -3.95 2.17
C ALA A 26 -7.94 -4.03 3.57
N ARG A 27 -8.40 -3.20 4.49
CA ARG A 27 -7.92 -3.17 5.87
C ARG A 27 -8.32 -4.44 6.62
N GLU A 28 -9.57 -4.87 6.55
CA GLU A 28 -10.05 -6.09 7.20
C GLU A 28 -9.31 -7.32 6.65
N THR A 29 -9.09 -7.34 5.34
CA THR A 29 -8.32 -8.42 4.71
C THR A 29 -6.89 -8.44 5.22
N ALA A 30 -6.28 -7.28 5.40
CA ALA A 30 -4.92 -7.20 5.97
C ALA A 30 -4.89 -7.81 7.37
N GLU A 31 -5.83 -7.44 8.22
CA GLU A 31 -5.88 -7.97 9.58
C GLU A 31 -6.00 -9.49 9.60
N LEU A 32 -6.92 -10.03 8.80
CA LEU A 32 -7.12 -11.48 8.71
C LEU A 32 -5.90 -12.18 8.12
N THR A 33 -5.33 -11.63 7.06
CA THR A 33 -4.19 -12.22 6.36
C THR A 33 -2.95 -12.25 7.24
N LEU A 34 -2.63 -11.15 7.87
CA LEU A 34 -1.46 -11.06 8.75
C LEU A 34 -1.60 -11.98 9.96
N ASN A 35 -2.78 -12.00 10.56
CA ASN A 35 -3.05 -12.91 11.67
C ASN A 35 -2.92 -14.38 11.22
N GLY A 36 -3.42 -14.70 10.04
CA GLY A 36 -3.30 -16.05 9.47
C GLY A 36 -1.86 -16.45 9.21
N TRP A 37 -0.98 -15.51 8.98
CA TRP A 37 0.46 -15.76 8.79
C TRP A 37 1.23 -15.79 10.12
N GLY A 38 0.54 -15.64 11.24
CA GLY A 38 1.19 -15.66 12.55
C GLY A 38 1.82 -14.34 12.96
N ILE A 39 1.54 -13.26 12.23
CA ILE A 39 2.04 -11.93 12.61
C ILE A 39 1.06 -11.33 13.61
N GLY A 40 1.52 -11.13 14.83
CA GLY A 40 0.68 -10.60 15.90
C GLY A 40 0.25 -9.16 15.61
N LEU A 41 -1.04 -8.88 15.80
CA LEU A 41 -1.60 -7.56 15.55
C LEU A 41 -1.05 -6.50 16.52
N GLN A 42 -0.32 -6.92 17.55
CA GLN A 42 0.32 -6.01 18.50
C GLN A 42 1.74 -5.62 18.10
N HIS A 43 2.25 -6.18 17.00
CA HIS A 43 3.56 -5.80 16.49
C HIS A 43 3.57 -4.30 16.16
N PRO A 44 4.65 -3.56 16.52
CA PRO A 44 4.68 -2.10 16.33
C PRO A 44 4.46 -1.62 14.90
N SER A 45 4.75 -2.45 13.90
CA SER A 45 4.55 -2.09 12.49
C SER A 45 3.12 -2.28 12.00
N ILE A 46 2.25 -2.97 12.73
CA ILE A 46 0.93 -3.35 12.22
C ILE A 46 -0.03 -2.16 12.16
N ASP A 47 -0.22 -1.41 13.24
CA ASP A 47 -1.10 -0.26 13.20
C ASP A 47 -0.67 0.77 12.16
N PRO A 48 0.62 1.14 12.08
CA PRO A 48 1.08 1.98 10.98
C PRO A 48 0.84 1.38 9.61
N ALA A 49 1.03 0.07 9.44
CA ALA A 49 0.79 -0.61 8.17
C ALA A 49 -0.67 -0.49 7.74
N LEU A 50 -1.60 -0.67 8.67
CA LEU A 50 -3.04 -0.54 8.38
C LEU A 50 -3.40 0.89 8.00
N LEU A 51 -2.81 1.87 8.65
CA LEU A 51 -3.04 3.27 8.31
C LEU A 51 -2.44 3.59 6.93
N ILE A 52 -1.22 3.14 6.66
CA ILE A 52 -0.57 3.30 5.35
C ILE A 52 -1.46 2.70 4.26
N LEU A 53 -1.92 1.48 4.45
CA LEU A 53 -2.79 0.80 3.49
C LEU A 53 -4.06 1.61 3.24
N SER A 54 -4.71 2.07 4.29
CA SER A 54 -5.94 2.87 4.18
C SER A 54 -5.70 4.15 3.37
N GLU A 55 -4.58 4.83 3.62
CA GLU A 55 -4.25 6.06 2.89
C GLU A 55 -3.95 5.78 1.42
N LEU A 56 -3.24 4.70 1.11
CA LEU A 56 -2.92 4.36 -0.28
C LEU A 56 -4.18 3.98 -1.06
N VAL A 57 -5.07 3.18 -0.47
CA VAL A 57 -6.32 2.80 -1.13
C VAL A 57 -7.23 4.02 -1.29
N THR A 58 -7.34 4.86 -0.27
CA THR A 58 -8.10 6.11 -0.33
C THR A 58 -7.58 7.00 -1.45
N ASN A 59 -6.26 7.10 -1.59
CA ASN A 59 -5.63 7.88 -2.64
C ASN A 59 -6.02 7.37 -4.02
N SER A 60 -5.99 6.07 -4.24
CA SER A 60 -6.42 5.47 -5.52
C SER A 60 -7.89 5.77 -5.81
N ILE A 61 -8.77 5.64 -4.82
CA ILE A 61 -10.19 5.94 -4.99
C ILE A 61 -10.39 7.41 -5.37
N ARG A 62 -9.71 8.30 -4.66
CA ARG A 62 -9.88 9.74 -4.86
C ARG A 62 -9.36 10.22 -6.20
N HIS A 63 -8.22 9.69 -6.65
CA HIS A 63 -7.54 10.23 -7.83
C HIS A 63 -7.61 9.34 -9.07
N ALA A 64 -7.93 8.06 -8.93
CA ALA A 64 -7.88 7.12 -10.02
C ALA A 64 -9.22 6.49 -10.40
N ALA A 65 -10.27 6.68 -9.64
CA ALA A 65 -11.55 5.99 -9.86
C ALA A 65 -12.09 6.18 -11.28
N ALA A 66 -11.92 7.37 -11.86
CA ALA A 66 -12.42 7.66 -13.21
C ALA A 66 -11.65 6.91 -14.31
N HIS A 67 -10.43 6.44 -14.01
CA HIS A 67 -9.55 5.81 -15.00
C HIS A 67 -9.21 4.36 -14.64
N SER A 68 -9.52 3.95 -13.43
CA SER A 68 -9.17 2.63 -12.91
C SER A 68 -10.41 2.02 -12.26
N PRO A 69 -11.09 1.08 -12.96
CA PRO A 69 -12.29 0.48 -12.38
C PRO A 69 -11.98 -0.43 -11.20
N GLN A 70 -10.72 -0.83 -11.05
CA GLN A 70 -10.28 -1.73 -9.98
C GLN A 70 -9.02 -1.22 -9.33
N VAL A 71 -8.86 -1.52 -8.05
CA VAL A 71 -7.64 -1.33 -7.29
C VAL A 71 -7.17 -2.70 -6.82
N THR A 72 -5.88 -2.96 -6.96
CA THR A 72 -5.29 -4.24 -6.54
C THR A 72 -4.39 -3.99 -5.35
N VAL A 73 -4.60 -4.75 -4.29
CA VAL A 73 -3.79 -4.69 -3.08
C VAL A 73 -2.96 -5.96 -2.99
N ILE A 74 -1.68 -5.80 -2.73
CA ILE A 74 -0.76 -6.91 -2.59
C ILE A 74 -0.24 -6.93 -1.16
N TYR A 75 -0.32 -8.08 -0.53
CA TYR A 75 0.17 -8.31 0.83
C TYR A 75 1.29 -9.34 0.74
N GLY A 76 2.40 -9.06 1.39
CA GLY A 76 3.51 -10.00 1.43
C GLY A 76 4.23 -9.93 2.76
N ALA A 77 4.80 -11.03 3.19
CA ALA A 77 5.59 -11.06 4.41
C ALA A 77 6.70 -12.10 4.33
N GLY A 78 7.82 -11.76 4.90
CA GLY A 78 8.92 -12.64 5.17
C GLY A 78 9.23 -12.65 6.66
N ARG A 79 10.37 -13.22 7.01
CA ARG A 79 10.78 -13.33 8.41
C ARG A 79 10.91 -11.97 9.09
N ASP A 80 11.44 -10.98 8.37
CA ASP A 80 11.86 -9.70 8.94
C ASP A 80 11.24 -8.50 8.25
N ARG A 81 10.28 -8.71 7.36
CA ARG A 81 9.67 -7.61 6.61
C ARG A 81 8.24 -7.89 6.24
N LEU A 82 7.48 -6.81 6.16
CA LEU A 82 6.13 -6.76 5.64
C LEU A 82 6.14 -5.92 4.37
N VAL A 83 5.48 -6.40 3.31
CA VAL A 83 5.36 -5.68 2.05
C VAL A 83 3.88 -5.43 1.76
N LEU A 84 3.56 -4.20 1.44
CA LEU A 84 2.22 -3.81 1.00
C LEU A 84 2.37 -3.05 -0.32
N ALA A 85 1.49 -3.33 -1.27
CA ALA A 85 1.46 -2.55 -2.50
C ALA A 85 0.03 -2.28 -2.90
N VAL A 86 -0.19 -1.12 -3.51
CA VAL A 86 -1.49 -0.74 -4.06
C VAL A 86 -1.28 -0.33 -5.50
N HIS A 87 -1.99 -0.99 -6.40
CA HIS A 87 -1.92 -0.77 -7.85
C HIS A 87 -3.24 -0.24 -8.37
N ASP A 88 -3.16 0.78 -9.23
CA ASP A 88 -4.29 1.21 -10.06
C ASP A 88 -3.79 1.50 -11.47
N THR A 89 -4.70 1.67 -12.44
CA THR A 89 -4.34 1.89 -13.83
C THR A 89 -4.20 3.36 -14.21
N HIS A 90 -4.35 4.28 -13.26
CA HIS A 90 -4.12 5.69 -13.52
C HIS A 90 -2.62 5.98 -13.69
N PRO A 91 -2.22 6.70 -14.74
CA PRO A 91 -0.80 6.87 -15.05
C PRO A 91 -0.06 7.84 -14.13
N TYR A 92 -0.76 8.68 -13.38
CA TYR A 92 -0.12 9.65 -12.53
C TYR A 92 0.67 8.97 -11.41
N ARG A 93 1.92 9.33 -11.27
CA ARG A 93 2.81 8.82 -10.23
C ARG A 93 3.07 9.94 -9.22
N PRO A 94 2.47 9.86 -8.04
CA PRO A 94 2.67 10.89 -7.03
C PRO A 94 4.10 10.87 -6.51
N PRO A 95 4.69 12.04 -6.23
CA PRO A 95 5.99 12.06 -5.58
C PRO A 95 5.87 11.60 -4.12
N LEU A 96 6.84 10.84 -3.67
CA LEU A 96 6.89 10.32 -2.30
C LEU A 96 7.98 10.99 -1.45
N ASP A 97 8.48 12.13 -1.89
CA ASP A 97 9.56 12.82 -1.20
C ASP A 97 9.08 13.75 -0.08
N GLY A 98 7.79 13.76 0.18
CA GLY A 98 7.22 14.63 1.22
C GLY A 98 7.02 16.06 0.80
N THR A 99 7.39 16.41 -0.44
CA THR A 99 7.21 17.77 -0.93
C THR A 99 5.85 17.99 -1.57
N VAL A 100 5.02 17.01 -1.59
CA VAL A 100 3.69 17.13 -2.16
C VAL A 100 2.89 18.10 -1.33
N VAL A 101 2.89 19.28 -1.76
CA VAL A 101 2.01 20.27 -1.20
C VAL A 101 0.67 20.01 -1.76
N SER A 102 -0.14 19.41 -1.03
CA SER A 102 -1.44 19.33 -1.52
C SER A 102 -2.36 20.20 -0.78
N THR A 103 -3.19 20.72 -1.44
CA THR A 103 -4.42 21.32 -1.06
C THR A 103 -5.32 20.26 -0.39
N GLY A 104 -4.97 19.84 0.76
CA GLY A 104 -5.77 18.90 1.53
C GLY A 104 -5.85 17.48 0.98
N ALA A 105 -5.71 17.29 -0.32
CA ALA A 105 -5.84 15.97 -0.91
C ALA A 105 -4.58 15.11 -0.80
N GLY A 106 -3.43 15.70 -0.61
CA GLY A 106 -2.17 14.96 -0.54
C GLY A 106 -1.64 14.76 0.85
N GLY A 107 -2.38 15.15 1.88
CA GLY A 107 -2.00 14.93 3.26
C GLY A 107 -1.76 13.45 3.57
N GLY A 108 -2.50 12.56 2.90
CA GLY A 108 -2.36 11.13 3.10
C GLY A 108 -0.99 10.59 2.74
N LEU A 109 -0.41 11.05 1.62
CA LEU A 109 0.92 10.59 1.21
C LEU A 109 2.02 11.11 2.14
N ALA A 110 1.89 12.33 2.63
CA ALA A 110 2.83 12.86 3.61
C ALA A 110 2.81 12.00 4.89
N THR A 111 1.63 11.63 5.34
CA THR A 111 1.47 10.72 6.49
C THR A 111 2.12 9.37 6.23
N VAL A 112 1.91 8.81 5.03
CA VAL A 112 2.53 7.55 4.64
C VAL A 112 4.06 7.64 4.76
N MET A 113 4.65 8.69 4.21
CA MET A 113 6.10 8.86 4.24
C MET A 113 6.63 9.02 5.66
N GLU A 114 5.93 9.80 6.50
CA GLU A 114 6.34 9.96 7.89
C GLU A 114 6.35 8.61 8.63
N LEU A 115 5.29 7.80 8.45
CA LEU A 115 5.20 6.49 9.09
C LEU A 115 6.27 5.54 8.58
N VAL A 116 6.48 5.50 7.26
CA VAL A 116 7.48 4.62 6.65
C VAL A 116 8.88 4.97 7.16
N LEU A 117 9.24 6.25 7.11
CA LEU A 117 10.56 6.69 7.56
C LEU A 117 10.75 6.47 9.06
N GLY A 118 9.71 6.73 9.84
CA GLY A 118 9.77 6.54 11.30
C GLY A 118 9.98 5.09 11.70
N LEU A 119 9.57 4.15 10.85
CA LEU A 119 9.75 2.71 11.10
C LEU A 119 11.01 2.14 10.46
N GLY A 120 11.76 2.95 9.72
CA GLY A 120 12.93 2.45 9.00
C GLY A 120 12.58 1.66 7.75
N GLY A 121 11.41 1.90 7.18
CA GLY A 121 10.96 1.23 5.97
C GLY A 121 11.29 1.97 4.70
N THR A 122 10.75 1.49 3.59
CA THR A 122 10.94 2.08 2.26
C THR A 122 9.62 2.23 1.53
N ALA A 123 9.54 3.23 0.65
CA ALA A 123 8.39 3.46 -0.21
C ALA A 123 8.87 3.75 -1.63
N VAL A 124 8.29 3.08 -2.61
CA VAL A 124 8.69 3.21 -4.02
C VAL A 124 7.44 3.26 -4.89
N VAL A 125 7.42 4.18 -5.85
CA VAL A 125 6.40 4.21 -6.90
C VAL A 125 6.98 3.56 -8.15
N ARG A 126 6.25 2.63 -8.73
CA ARG A 126 6.65 1.96 -9.96
C ARG A 126 5.59 2.13 -11.03
N ALA A 127 6.03 2.46 -12.25
CA ALA A 127 5.16 2.46 -13.40
C ALA A 127 4.93 1.02 -13.85
N ASP A 128 3.69 0.72 -14.24
CA ASP A 128 3.37 -0.56 -14.83
C ASP A 128 3.29 -0.36 -16.34
N VAL A 129 4.33 -0.80 -17.07
CA VAL A 129 4.44 -0.59 -18.50
C VAL A 129 3.60 -1.57 -19.30
N MET A 130 3.16 -2.67 -18.69
CA MET A 130 2.40 -3.70 -19.41
C MET A 130 0.91 -3.42 -19.44
N VAL A 131 0.34 -3.05 -18.30
CA VAL A 131 -1.10 -2.80 -18.21
C VAL A 131 -1.43 -1.32 -18.01
N GLY A 132 -0.40 -0.49 -17.90
CA GLY A 132 -0.57 0.93 -17.59
C GLY A 132 -0.78 1.15 -16.09
N GLY A 133 -0.68 2.42 -15.68
CA GLY A 133 -0.87 2.78 -14.28
C GLY A 133 0.39 2.69 -13.45
N LYS A 134 0.19 2.47 -12.16
CA LYS A 134 1.27 2.51 -11.18
C LYS A 134 0.99 1.59 -10.00
N SER A 135 2.06 1.24 -9.30
CA SER A 135 2.01 0.59 -8.00
C SER A 135 2.86 1.38 -7.01
N ILE A 136 2.34 1.54 -5.80
CA ILE A 136 3.11 2.11 -4.70
C ILE A 136 3.44 0.96 -3.76
N TRP A 137 4.74 0.74 -3.55
CA TRP A 137 5.27 -0.38 -2.77
C TRP A 137 5.83 0.12 -1.47
N ILE A 138 5.38 -0.48 -0.38
CA ILE A 138 5.82 -0.15 0.98
C ILE A 138 6.45 -1.40 1.58
N THR A 139 7.63 -1.23 2.14
CA THR A 139 8.29 -2.29 2.90
C THR A 139 8.53 -1.80 4.32
N LEU A 140 8.10 -2.56 5.30
CA LEU A 140 8.26 -2.24 6.71
C LEU A 140 8.98 -3.36 7.43
N PRO A 141 9.80 -3.03 8.44
CA PRO A 141 10.45 -4.08 9.23
C PRO A 141 9.45 -4.81 10.13
N LEU A 142 9.70 -6.07 10.34
CA LEU A 142 8.97 -6.92 11.29
C LEU A 142 9.86 -7.35 12.43
#